data_3b3dcd391fc41e41cf73e72b0110fe6d
#
_entry.id   3b3dcd391fc41e41cf73e72b0110fe6d
#
_cell.length_a   1.000
_cell.length_b   1.000
_cell.length_c   1.000
_cell.angle_alpha   90.00
_cell.angle_beta   90.00
_cell.angle_gamma   90.00
#
_symmetry.space_group_name_H-M   'P 1'
#
loop_
_entity.id
_entity.type
_entity.pdbx_description
1 polymer ?
#
loop_
_entity_poly.entity_id
_entity_poly.type
_entity_poly.pdbx_seq_one_letter_code
_entity_poly.pdbx_strand_id
1 'polypeptide(L)'
;MPALYHTAFSTSLGWMRPVSDGTSLIRLDWEQSSAEQSPWNDDDQIDNVSRETKMQILQYLAGKRHDFDLPLAPEGKTASGCDWLTAMARIPYGQTVSYKEFAALAGKPSAPRAAGSACARNPIPIIYPCHRVLRSDGSLGNYGGGDMTSPKDPANLGRKDWLIKLEKGNIQS
;
A
#
# COMPACT_ATOMS: atom_id res chain seq x y z
N MET A 1 14.66 19.24 -11.34
CA MET A 1 13.92 18.26 -10.51
C MET A 1 12.61 18.88 -10.06
N PRO A 2 11.47 18.25 -10.31
CA PRO A 2 10.23 18.73 -9.75
C PRO A 2 10.27 18.64 -8.23
N ALA A 3 9.62 19.58 -7.57
CA ALA A 3 9.49 19.55 -6.13
C ALA A 3 8.59 18.38 -5.71
N LEU A 4 8.89 17.76 -4.58
CA LEU A 4 8.05 16.73 -3.98
C LEU A 4 7.31 17.33 -2.78
N TYR A 5 6.08 16.87 -2.61
CA TYR A 5 5.21 17.28 -1.53
C TYR A 5 4.87 16.06 -0.67
N HIS A 6 4.77 16.24 0.63
CA HIS A 6 4.53 15.14 1.55
C HIS A 6 4.01 15.65 2.88
N THR A 7 3.40 14.75 3.63
CA THR A 7 3.01 15.00 5.01
C THR A 7 3.10 13.70 5.79
N ALA A 8 3.79 13.71 6.91
CA ALA A 8 3.94 12.54 7.76
C ALA A 8 2.85 12.51 8.83
N PHE A 9 2.32 11.31 9.12
CA PHE A 9 1.33 11.14 10.17
C PHE A 9 1.47 9.76 10.81
N SER A 10 1.12 9.68 12.09
CA SER A 10 1.18 8.46 12.87
C SER A 10 -0.13 7.68 12.80
N THR A 11 -0.03 6.37 12.69
CA THR A 11 -1.18 5.46 12.70
C THR A 11 -0.93 4.30 13.65
N SER A 12 -1.94 3.48 13.92
CA SER A 12 -1.77 2.25 14.69
C SER A 12 -0.81 1.25 14.04
N LEU A 13 -0.52 1.42 12.75
CA LEU A 13 0.40 0.56 12.00
C LEU A 13 1.79 1.17 11.83
N GLY A 14 2.05 2.32 12.42
CA GLY A 14 3.29 3.06 12.30
C GLY A 14 3.10 4.40 11.59
N TRP A 15 4.21 5.06 11.29
CA TRP A 15 4.20 6.32 10.58
C TRP A 15 4.05 6.12 9.09
N MET A 16 3.29 6.98 8.45
CA MET A 16 3.09 7.00 6.99
C MET A 16 3.38 8.39 6.45
N ARG A 17 3.87 8.43 5.20
CA ARG A 17 4.14 9.68 4.51
C ARG A 17 3.76 9.54 3.04
N PRO A 18 2.59 10.03 2.61
CA PRO A 18 2.26 10.13 1.19
C PRO A 18 3.17 11.17 0.51
N VAL A 19 3.66 10.84 -0.67
CA VAL A 19 4.54 11.70 -1.45
C VAL A 19 3.92 11.95 -2.82
N SER A 20 3.79 13.24 -3.16
CA SER A 20 3.19 13.73 -4.40
C SER A 20 4.22 14.49 -5.22
N ASP A 21 4.08 14.47 -6.54
CA ASP A 21 4.88 15.30 -7.45
C ASP A 21 4.22 16.65 -7.76
N GLY A 22 3.16 16.99 -7.03
CA GLY A 22 2.36 18.20 -7.23
C GLY A 22 1.10 17.95 -8.05
N THR A 23 1.01 16.82 -8.73
CA THR A 23 -0.12 16.45 -9.58
C THR A 23 -0.73 15.13 -9.16
N SER A 24 0.08 14.17 -8.79
CA SER A 24 -0.33 12.79 -8.47
C SER A 24 0.45 12.25 -7.30
N LEU A 25 -0.15 11.27 -6.62
CA LEU A 25 0.52 10.48 -5.61
C LEU A 25 1.49 9.51 -6.30
N ILE A 26 2.76 9.55 -5.91
CA ILE A 26 3.79 8.71 -6.54
C ILE A 26 4.27 7.59 -5.64
N ARG A 27 4.17 7.75 -4.32
CA ARG A 27 4.47 6.69 -3.37
C ARG A 27 3.84 6.98 -2.00
N LEU A 28 3.73 5.95 -1.19
CA LEU A 28 3.33 6.04 0.21
C LEU A 28 4.43 5.40 1.04
N ASP A 29 5.24 6.22 1.70
CA ASP A 29 6.29 5.75 2.59
C ASP A 29 5.69 5.26 3.89
N TRP A 30 6.29 4.24 4.46
CA TRP A 30 5.79 3.60 5.67
C TRP A 30 6.98 3.21 6.55
N GLU A 31 6.97 3.67 7.80
CA GLU A 31 8.04 3.36 8.74
C GLU A 31 7.46 2.86 10.05
N GLN A 32 7.95 1.72 10.50
CA GLN A 32 7.53 1.17 11.78
C GLN A 32 8.28 1.87 12.91
N SER A 33 7.59 2.82 13.52
CA SER A 33 8.12 3.56 14.66
C SER A 33 6.97 3.87 15.62
N SER A 34 7.21 3.68 16.90
CA SER A 34 6.29 4.10 17.95
C SER A 34 6.71 5.46 18.55
N ALA A 35 7.71 6.12 17.98
CA ALA A 35 8.16 7.43 18.43
C ALA A 35 7.05 8.47 18.25
N GLU A 36 7.04 9.47 19.13
CA GLU A 36 6.08 10.57 19.04
C GLU A 36 6.38 11.50 17.88
N GLN A 37 7.62 11.53 17.42
CA GLN A 37 8.06 12.37 16.32
C GLN A 37 8.25 11.54 15.06
N SER A 38 8.02 12.19 13.91
CA SER A 38 8.21 11.57 12.60
C SER A 38 9.62 10.98 12.45
N PRO A 39 9.76 9.77 11.89
CA PRO A 39 11.06 9.17 11.60
C PRO A 39 11.80 9.85 10.44
N TRP A 40 11.11 10.68 9.65
CA TRP A 40 11.73 11.42 8.55
C TRP A 40 12.20 12.78 9.07
N ASN A 41 13.42 13.17 8.67
CA ASN A 41 14.09 14.36 9.19
C ASN A 41 13.79 15.64 8.39
N ASP A 42 12.80 15.61 7.54
CA ASP A 42 12.38 16.76 6.75
C ASP A 42 11.05 17.32 7.26
N ASP A 43 10.87 18.63 7.07
CA ASP A 43 9.62 19.29 7.38
C ASP A 43 8.56 18.93 6.33
N ASP A 44 7.30 18.89 6.75
CA ASP A 44 6.19 18.69 5.82
C ASP A 44 6.17 19.77 4.75
N GLN A 45 5.94 19.34 3.50
CA GLN A 45 5.69 20.21 2.36
C GLN A 45 4.38 19.77 1.71
N ILE A 46 3.28 20.28 2.25
CA ILE A 46 1.95 19.76 1.97
C ILE A 46 1.37 20.37 0.70
N ASP A 47 0.83 19.51 -0.18
CA ASP A 47 -0.01 19.92 -1.30
C ASP A 47 -1.41 19.29 -1.14
N ASN A 48 -2.29 19.54 -2.11
CA ASN A 48 -3.64 18.97 -2.06
C ASN A 48 -3.63 17.44 -2.13
N VAL A 49 -2.74 16.86 -2.93
CA VAL A 49 -2.65 15.40 -3.10
C VAL A 49 -2.19 14.73 -1.81
N SER A 50 -1.11 15.21 -1.19
CA SER A 50 -0.61 14.62 0.07
C SER A 50 -1.61 14.77 1.20
N ARG A 51 -2.27 15.92 1.30
CA ARG A 51 -3.31 16.18 2.32
C ARG A 51 -4.51 15.26 2.13
N GLU A 52 -5.01 15.14 0.91
CA GLU A 52 -6.16 14.31 0.60
C GLU A 52 -5.84 12.83 0.81
N THR A 53 -4.63 12.40 0.47
CA THR A 53 -4.18 11.03 0.71
C THR A 53 -4.19 10.70 2.20
N LYS A 54 -3.61 11.58 3.02
CA LYS A 54 -3.63 11.42 4.48
C LYS A 54 -5.06 11.25 4.99
N MET A 55 -5.96 12.14 4.57
CA MET A 55 -7.35 12.11 5.01
C MET A 55 -8.03 10.79 4.63
N GLN A 56 -7.87 10.35 3.39
CA GLN A 56 -8.50 9.12 2.90
C GLN A 56 -7.94 7.88 3.59
N ILE A 57 -6.63 7.84 3.85
CA ILE A 57 -6.02 6.72 4.59
C ILE A 57 -6.57 6.66 6.01
N LEU A 58 -6.66 7.79 6.69
CA LEU A 58 -7.21 7.82 8.05
C LEU A 58 -8.67 7.36 8.07
N GLN A 59 -9.47 7.75 7.09
CA GLN A 59 -10.85 7.28 6.94
C GLN A 59 -10.90 5.77 6.68
N TYR A 60 -10.01 5.25 5.84
CA TYR A 60 -9.92 3.82 5.56
C TYR A 60 -9.56 3.03 6.82
N LEU A 61 -8.53 3.46 7.55
CA LEU A 61 -8.09 2.80 8.77
C LEU A 61 -9.16 2.86 9.89
N ALA A 62 -10.03 3.85 9.85
CA ALA A 62 -11.17 3.98 10.76
C ALA A 62 -12.39 3.16 10.32
N GLY A 63 -12.28 2.41 9.22
CA GLY A 63 -13.38 1.61 8.68
C GLY A 63 -14.47 2.42 7.97
N LYS A 64 -14.21 3.70 7.67
CA LYS A 64 -15.20 4.64 7.10
C LYS A 64 -15.06 4.83 5.59
N ARG A 65 -14.07 4.21 4.97
CA ARG A 65 -13.79 4.32 3.54
C ARG A 65 -13.30 2.98 3.00
N HIS A 66 -13.81 2.58 1.84
CA HIS A 66 -13.40 1.34 1.17
C HIS A 66 -12.59 1.61 -0.09
N ASP A 67 -12.83 2.72 -0.78
CA ASP A 67 -12.18 3.07 -2.05
C ASP A 67 -11.43 4.38 -1.91
N PHE A 68 -10.46 4.58 -2.79
CA PHE A 68 -9.65 5.79 -2.81
C PHE A 68 -9.91 6.57 -4.09
N ASP A 69 -10.05 7.88 -3.96
CA ASP A 69 -10.24 8.82 -5.07
C ASP A 69 -9.05 9.77 -5.11
N LEU A 70 -7.96 9.32 -5.73
CA LEU A 70 -6.69 10.02 -5.76
C LEU A 70 -6.06 9.89 -7.16
N PRO A 71 -5.40 10.94 -7.66
CA PRO A 71 -4.60 10.81 -8.86
C PRO A 71 -3.33 10.03 -8.55
N LEU A 72 -3.10 8.93 -9.26
CA LEU A 72 -2.01 7.99 -8.99
C LEU A 72 -1.01 7.95 -10.17
N ALA A 73 0.28 8.08 -9.85
CA ALA A 73 1.37 7.93 -10.81
C ALA A 73 2.52 7.19 -10.13
N PRO A 74 2.42 5.86 -9.96
CA PRO A 74 3.40 5.08 -9.18
C PRO A 74 4.82 5.28 -9.67
N GLU A 75 5.70 5.63 -8.74
CA GLU A 75 7.10 5.92 -9.00
C GLU A 75 7.85 4.69 -9.50
N GLY A 76 8.73 4.91 -10.50
CA GLY A 76 9.69 3.90 -10.94
C GLY A 76 9.08 2.69 -11.63
N LYS A 77 7.85 2.75 -12.13
CA LYS A 77 7.19 1.61 -12.75
C LYS A 77 7.34 1.58 -14.26
N THR A 78 7.68 0.39 -14.77
CA THR A 78 7.60 0.05 -16.19
C THR A 78 6.13 -0.18 -16.58
N ALA A 79 5.85 -0.32 -17.88
CA ALA A 79 4.52 -0.68 -18.36
C ALA A 79 4.02 -1.98 -17.73
N SER A 80 4.88 -3.00 -17.63
CA SER A 80 4.56 -4.28 -16.98
C SER A 80 4.23 -4.10 -15.50
N GLY A 81 5.01 -3.26 -14.79
CA GLY A 81 4.75 -2.94 -13.39
C GLY A 81 3.40 -2.27 -13.19
N CYS A 82 3.02 -1.36 -14.09
CA CYS A 82 1.71 -0.73 -14.05
C CYS A 82 0.56 -1.73 -14.30
N ASP A 83 0.76 -2.71 -15.16
CA ASP A 83 -0.22 -3.77 -15.39
C ASP A 83 -0.50 -4.56 -14.12
N TRP A 84 0.54 -4.90 -13.36
CA TRP A 84 0.40 -5.57 -12.07
C TRP A 84 -0.40 -4.72 -11.08
N LEU A 85 -0.09 -3.44 -10.97
CA LEU A 85 -0.80 -2.53 -10.06
C LEU A 85 -2.26 -2.33 -10.48
N THR A 86 -2.53 -2.21 -11.77
CA THR A 86 -3.89 -2.09 -12.30
C THR A 86 -4.72 -3.34 -11.98
N ALA A 87 -4.15 -4.53 -12.14
CA ALA A 87 -4.81 -5.77 -11.78
C ALA A 87 -5.07 -5.84 -10.26
N MET A 88 -4.09 -5.43 -9.46
CA MET A 88 -4.21 -5.39 -8.00
C MET A 88 -5.38 -4.52 -7.56
N ALA A 89 -5.55 -3.35 -8.20
CA ALA A 89 -6.64 -2.43 -7.89
C ALA A 89 -8.03 -3.00 -8.16
N ARG A 90 -8.13 -4.09 -8.93
CA ARG A 90 -9.40 -4.75 -9.20
C ARG A 90 -9.83 -5.73 -8.11
N ILE A 91 -8.97 -6.05 -7.16
CA ILE A 91 -9.31 -6.96 -6.06
C ILE A 91 -10.24 -6.21 -5.10
N PRO A 92 -11.49 -6.66 -4.93
CA PRO A 92 -12.46 -5.90 -4.14
C PRO A 92 -12.12 -5.83 -2.66
N TYR A 93 -12.57 -4.76 -2.02
CA TYR A 93 -12.48 -4.59 -0.57
C TYR A 93 -13.11 -5.80 0.14
N GLY A 94 -12.42 -6.29 1.16
CA GLY A 94 -12.89 -7.43 1.96
C GLY A 94 -12.65 -8.80 1.34
N GLN A 95 -12.09 -8.85 0.12
CA GLN A 95 -11.78 -10.11 -0.55
C GLN A 95 -10.28 -10.34 -0.64
N THR A 96 -9.88 -11.60 -0.68
CA THR A 96 -8.50 -12.00 -0.88
C THR A 96 -8.41 -12.98 -2.06
N VAL A 97 -7.27 -12.94 -2.75
CA VAL A 97 -6.97 -13.86 -3.85
C VAL A 97 -5.61 -14.48 -3.62
N SER A 98 -5.35 -15.62 -4.26
CA SER A 98 -4.01 -16.22 -4.23
C SER A 98 -3.09 -15.48 -5.20
N TYR A 99 -1.77 -15.68 -5.05
CA TYR A 99 -0.80 -15.16 -6.03
C TYR A 99 -1.09 -15.69 -7.43
N LYS A 100 -1.53 -16.95 -7.54
CA LYS A 100 -1.90 -17.54 -8.81
C LYS A 100 -3.11 -16.84 -9.43
N GLU A 101 -4.16 -16.59 -8.63
CA GLU A 101 -5.35 -15.86 -9.07
C GLU A 101 -5.01 -14.42 -9.45
N PHE A 102 -4.15 -13.75 -8.69
CA PHE A 102 -3.68 -12.41 -8.99
C PHE A 102 -2.92 -12.39 -10.33
N ALA A 103 -2.03 -13.35 -10.55
CA ALA A 103 -1.31 -13.48 -11.82
C ALA A 103 -2.28 -13.62 -13.00
N ALA A 104 -3.34 -14.43 -12.84
CA ALA A 104 -4.37 -14.57 -13.86
C ALA A 104 -5.12 -13.27 -14.11
N LEU A 105 -5.45 -12.50 -13.07
CA LEU A 105 -6.08 -11.18 -13.18
C LEU A 105 -5.22 -10.20 -13.96
N ALA A 106 -3.90 -10.30 -13.83
CA ALA A 106 -2.95 -9.46 -14.56
C ALA A 106 -2.71 -9.92 -16.01
N GLY A 107 -3.36 -11.00 -16.44
CA GLY A 107 -3.14 -11.59 -17.75
C GLY A 107 -1.84 -12.36 -17.87
N LYS A 108 -1.27 -12.80 -16.75
CA LYS A 108 0.03 -13.48 -16.66
C LYS A 108 -0.08 -14.74 -15.81
N PRO A 109 -0.96 -15.70 -16.18
CA PRO A 109 -1.30 -16.84 -15.31
C PRO A 109 -0.14 -17.78 -15.01
N SER A 110 0.93 -17.76 -15.82
CA SER A 110 2.11 -18.59 -15.60
C SER A 110 3.20 -17.90 -14.76
N ALA A 111 2.92 -16.72 -14.19
CA ALA A 111 3.93 -15.90 -13.51
C ALA A 111 3.59 -15.61 -12.02
N PRO A 112 3.31 -16.63 -11.18
CA PRO A 112 2.99 -16.36 -9.77
C PRO A 112 4.16 -15.76 -8.97
N ARG A 113 5.41 -16.03 -9.37
CA ARG A 113 6.58 -15.42 -8.72
C ARG A 113 6.65 -13.92 -9.01
N ALA A 114 6.36 -13.52 -10.25
CA ALA A 114 6.29 -12.11 -10.63
C ALA A 114 5.16 -11.41 -9.87
N ALA A 115 4.05 -12.10 -9.63
CA ALA A 115 2.96 -11.59 -8.79
C ALA A 115 3.46 -11.27 -7.37
N GLY A 116 4.23 -12.17 -6.78
CA GLY A 116 4.84 -11.95 -5.46
C GLY A 116 5.79 -10.77 -5.45
N SER A 117 6.62 -10.63 -6.49
CA SER A 117 7.53 -9.48 -6.63
C SER A 117 6.76 -8.17 -6.78
N ALA A 118 5.65 -8.17 -7.51
CA ALA A 118 4.81 -6.99 -7.68
C ALA A 118 4.24 -6.53 -6.33
N CYS A 119 3.80 -7.46 -5.49
CA CYS A 119 3.33 -7.14 -4.14
C CYS A 119 4.46 -6.57 -3.27
N ALA A 120 5.66 -7.17 -3.33
CA ALA A 120 6.81 -6.75 -2.54
C ALA A 120 7.33 -5.36 -2.96
N ARG A 121 7.13 -4.96 -4.21
CA ARG A 121 7.64 -3.70 -4.78
C ARG A 121 6.57 -2.63 -4.96
N ASN A 122 5.41 -2.83 -4.39
CA ASN A 122 4.31 -1.86 -4.49
C ASN A 122 4.71 -0.53 -3.85
N PRO A 123 4.79 0.58 -4.59
CA PRO A 123 5.20 1.87 -4.02
C PRO A 123 4.08 2.58 -3.28
N ILE A 124 2.82 2.16 -3.46
CA ILE A 124 1.65 2.80 -2.87
C ILE A 124 0.77 1.74 -2.18
N PRO A 125 1.24 1.18 -1.05
CA PRO A 125 0.48 0.14 -0.34
C PRO A 125 -0.87 0.69 0.15
N ILE A 126 -1.80 -0.19 0.45
CA ILE A 126 -3.19 0.08 0.83
C ILE A 126 -4.02 0.52 -0.38
N ILE A 127 -3.63 1.56 -1.07
CA ILE A 127 -4.34 2.09 -2.24
C ILE A 127 -4.24 1.09 -3.40
N TYR A 128 -3.04 0.58 -3.65
CA TYR A 128 -2.88 -0.66 -4.43
C TYR A 128 -2.84 -1.81 -3.43
N PRO A 129 -3.91 -2.63 -3.35
CA PRO A 129 -4.15 -3.49 -2.20
C PRO A 129 -3.37 -4.82 -2.24
N CYS A 130 -2.05 -4.75 -2.16
CA CYS A 130 -1.23 -5.96 -2.12
C CYS A 130 -1.48 -6.81 -0.88
N HIS A 131 -2.10 -6.25 0.17
CA HIS A 131 -2.54 -7.02 1.34
C HIS A 131 -3.66 -8.03 1.01
N ARG A 132 -4.35 -7.87 -0.12
CA ARG A 132 -5.42 -8.79 -0.56
C ARG A 132 -4.89 -10.00 -1.32
N VAL A 133 -3.56 -10.15 -1.45
CA VAL A 133 -2.96 -11.29 -2.15
C VAL A 133 -2.25 -12.20 -1.16
N LEU A 134 -2.67 -13.47 -1.12
CA LEU A 134 -2.19 -14.47 -0.18
C LEU A 134 -1.62 -15.69 -0.92
N ARG A 135 -0.91 -16.55 -0.20
CA ARG A 135 -0.55 -17.87 -0.72
C ARG A 135 -1.80 -18.75 -0.82
N SER A 136 -1.73 -19.77 -1.67
CA SER A 136 -2.84 -20.70 -1.89
C SER A 136 -3.30 -21.43 -0.62
N ASP A 137 -2.39 -21.62 0.35
CA ASP A 137 -2.70 -22.22 1.66
C ASP A 137 -3.27 -21.22 2.67
N GLY A 138 -3.48 -19.97 2.25
CA GLY A 138 -3.99 -18.89 3.11
C GLY A 138 -2.94 -18.18 3.94
N SER A 139 -1.67 -18.58 3.87
CA SER A 139 -0.60 -17.88 4.58
C SER A 139 -0.29 -16.53 3.90
N LEU A 140 0.32 -15.60 4.66
CA LEU A 140 0.43 -14.20 4.25
C LEU A 140 1.36 -13.96 3.05
N GLY A 141 2.42 -14.73 2.90
CA GLY A 141 3.38 -14.51 1.82
C GLY A 141 4.28 -13.31 2.08
N ASN A 142 4.26 -12.34 1.18
CA ASN A 142 5.07 -11.11 1.28
C ASN A 142 4.19 -9.89 1.52
N TYR A 143 4.73 -8.90 2.24
CA TYR A 143 4.15 -7.58 2.30
C TYR A 143 5.26 -6.56 2.46
N GLY A 144 5.48 -5.78 1.45
CA GLY A 144 6.47 -4.71 1.47
C GLY A 144 5.80 -3.40 1.09
N GLY A 145 6.49 -2.66 0.28
CA GLY A 145 6.02 -1.38 -0.27
C GLY A 145 6.09 -0.25 0.75
N GLY A 146 6.72 0.81 0.36
CA GLY A 146 6.73 2.04 1.14
C GLY A 146 7.71 2.11 2.29
N ASP A 147 8.42 1.05 2.65
CA ASP A 147 9.45 1.10 3.69
C ASP A 147 10.68 0.27 3.35
N MET A 148 11.69 0.34 4.21
CA MET A 148 12.98 -0.33 4.02
C MET A 148 13.02 -1.74 4.61
N THR A 149 11.93 -2.19 5.19
CA THR A 149 11.86 -3.50 5.86
C THR A 149 11.67 -4.62 4.84
N SER A 150 12.22 -5.78 5.12
CA SER A 150 12.06 -6.96 4.27
C SER A 150 10.57 -7.32 4.09
N PRO A 151 10.13 -7.71 2.88
CA PRO A 151 8.75 -8.14 2.64
C PRO A 151 8.30 -9.33 3.51
N LYS A 152 9.23 -10.08 4.09
CA LYS A 152 8.95 -11.21 4.96
C LYS A 152 9.12 -10.87 6.45
N ASP A 153 9.44 -9.65 6.76
CA ASP A 153 9.60 -9.21 8.16
C ASP A 153 8.28 -9.39 8.91
N PRO A 154 8.30 -9.93 10.14
CA PRO A 154 7.08 -10.12 10.94
C PRO A 154 6.26 -8.85 11.13
N ALA A 155 6.91 -7.70 11.20
CA ALA A 155 6.21 -6.42 11.33
C ALA A 155 5.38 -6.10 10.08
N ASN A 156 5.94 -6.31 8.89
CA ASN A 156 5.23 -6.13 7.64
C ASN A 156 4.08 -7.12 7.49
N LEU A 157 4.31 -8.38 7.83
CA LEU A 157 3.26 -9.40 7.78
C LEU A 157 2.16 -9.12 8.80
N GLY A 158 2.50 -8.54 9.95
CA GLY A 158 1.54 -8.08 10.94
C GLY A 158 0.62 -6.99 10.40
N ARG A 159 1.17 -6.00 9.67
CA ARG A 159 0.37 -4.96 9.00
C ARG A 159 -0.58 -5.58 7.97
N LYS A 160 -0.07 -6.52 7.18
CA LYS A 160 -0.88 -7.22 6.17
C LYS A 160 -2.06 -7.93 6.82
N ASP A 161 -1.81 -8.70 7.87
CA ASP A 161 -2.84 -9.42 8.60
C ASP A 161 -3.87 -8.45 9.18
N TRP A 162 -3.43 -7.35 9.77
CA TRP A 162 -4.31 -6.34 10.35
C TRP A 162 -5.24 -5.73 9.29
N LEU A 163 -4.69 -5.39 8.12
CA LEU A 163 -5.47 -4.82 7.02
C LEU A 163 -6.53 -5.80 6.50
N ILE A 164 -6.17 -7.08 6.37
CA ILE A 164 -7.12 -8.11 5.96
C ILE A 164 -8.26 -8.22 6.97
N LYS A 165 -7.94 -8.25 8.25
CA LYS A 165 -8.94 -8.34 9.32
C LYS A 165 -9.83 -7.11 9.39
N LEU A 166 -9.28 -5.93 9.19
CA LEU A 166 -10.05 -4.70 9.11
C LEU A 166 -11.11 -4.80 8.02
N GLU A 167 -10.69 -5.20 6.83
CA GLU A 167 -11.59 -5.28 5.67
C GLU A 167 -12.67 -6.36 5.84
N LYS A 168 -12.39 -7.39 6.60
CA LYS A 168 -13.36 -8.46 6.91
C LYS A 168 -14.26 -8.13 8.10
N GLY A 169 -14.10 -6.94 8.69
CA GLY A 169 -14.90 -6.53 9.84
C GLY A 169 -14.49 -7.17 11.16
N ASN A 170 -13.29 -7.75 11.22
CA ASN A 170 -12.79 -8.46 12.40
C ASN A 170 -11.98 -7.58 13.36
N ILE A 171 -11.79 -6.30 13.00
CA ILE A 171 -11.11 -5.31 13.84
C ILE A 171 -12.02 -4.10 13.98
N GLN A 172 -12.19 -3.63 15.22
CA GLN A 172 -12.83 -2.35 15.48
C GLN A 172 -11.76 -1.26 15.47
N SER A 173 -11.99 -0.27 14.66
CA SER A 173 -11.09 0.89 14.55
C SER A 173 -11.37 1.91 15.64
#